data_c5353bac36c65590f1b94a464ae53203
#
_entry.id   c5353bac36c65590f1b94a464ae53203
#
_cell.length_a   1.000
_cell.length_b   1.000
_cell.length_c   1.000
_cell.angle_alpha   90.00
_cell.angle_beta   90.00
_cell.angle_gamma   90.00
#
_symmetry.space_group_name_H-M   'P 1'
#
loop_
_entity.id
_entity.type
_entity.pdbx_description
1 polymer ?
#
loop_
_entity_poly.entity_id
_entity_poly.type
_entity_poly.pdbx_seq_one_letter_code
_entity_poly.pdbx_strand_id
1 'polypeptide(L)'
;MRNQPANVVSIHPYFKVHPGQLDAFKRLMREFVARAGTEPECLFYDFTINGEEVFCRELYTGAGGVLAHLENVGAQLKEALKISDLLRLELHGPAAELDQLRGPLANLQPGWFVRECGVEQSTA
;
A
#
# COMPACT_ATOMS: atom_id res chain seq x y z
N MET A 1 14.13 13.30 22.08
CA MET A 1 12.72 13.46 21.79
C MET A 1 12.28 12.54 20.67
N ARG A 2 11.12 12.01 20.80
CA ARG A 2 10.62 11.04 19.86
C ARG A 2 9.70 11.68 18.84
N ASN A 3 9.96 11.47 17.54
CA ASN A 3 9.05 11.88 16.50
C ASN A 3 8.05 10.75 16.29
N GLN A 4 6.81 11.03 16.62
CA GLN A 4 5.72 10.09 16.45
C GLN A 4 4.94 10.49 15.21
N PRO A 5 5.03 9.74 14.11
CA PRO A 5 4.15 10.02 12.99
C PRO A 5 2.73 9.62 13.38
N ALA A 6 2.01 10.58 13.96
CA ALA A 6 0.66 10.34 14.44
C ALA A 6 -0.32 10.05 13.31
N ASN A 7 0.11 10.27 12.06
CA ASN A 7 -0.74 10.17 10.90
C ASN A 7 -0.34 9.05 9.96
N VAL A 8 0.25 7.98 10.48
CA VAL A 8 0.63 6.83 9.65
C VAL A 8 -0.60 6.16 9.07
N VAL A 9 -0.57 5.95 7.76
CA VAL A 9 -1.61 5.20 7.04
C VAL A 9 -0.93 3.99 6.40
N SER A 10 -1.54 2.82 6.54
CA SER A 10 -1.06 1.62 5.89
C SER A 10 -2.07 1.12 4.86
N ILE A 11 -1.54 0.57 3.76
CA ILE A 11 -2.34 -0.03 2.71
C ILE A 11 -2.00 -1.51 2.67
N HIS A 12 -3.02 -2.33 2.54
CA HIS A 12 -2.88 -3.79 2.56
C HIS A 12 -3.63 -4.38 1.37
N PRO A 13 -3.00 -4.45 0.19
CA PRO A 13 -3.58 -5.13 -0.97
C PRO A 13 -3.23 -6.61 -0.97
N TYR A 14 -4.19 -7.44 -1.32
CA TYR A 14 -4.03 -8.88 -1.47
C TYR A 14 -4.35 -9.24 -2.92
N PHE A 15 -3.36 -9.78 -3.63
CA PHE A 15 -3.51 -10.14 -5.04
C PHE A 15 -3.52 -11.64 -5.21
N LYS A 16 -4.35 -12.13 -6.13
CA LYS A 16 -4.28 -13.51 -6.63
C LYS A 16 -3.70 -13.43 -8.03
N VAL A 17 -2.47 -13.89 -8.20
CA VAL A 17 -1.79 -13.84 -9.50
C VAL A 17 -2.37 -14.94 -10.39
N HIS A 18 -2.63 -14.62 -11.66
CA HIS A 18 -3.17 -15.57 -12.62
C HIS A 18 -2.17 -16.69 -12.90
N PRO A 19 -2.64 -17.92 -13.21
CA PRO A 19 -1.74 -19.03 -13.48
C PRO A 19 -0.69 -18.69 -14.55
N GLY A 20 0.57 -19.04 -14.27
CA GLY A 20 1.67 -18.77 -15.19
C GLY A 20 2.21 -17.35 -15.19
N GLN A 21 1.64 -16.44 -14.39
CA GLN A 21 2.02 -15.04 -14.40
C GLN A 21 2.87 -14.60 -13.19
N LEU A 22 3.25 -15.54 -12.34
CA LEU A 22 3.98 -15.16 -11.12
C LEU A 22 5.34 -14.52 -11.42
N ASP A 23 6.08 -15.02 -12.40
CA ASP A 23 7.37 -14.43 -12.75
C ASP A 23 7.20 -13.00 -13.31
N ALA A 24 6.17 -12.78 -14.11
CA ALA A 24 5.85 -11.43 -14.61
C ALA A 24 5.49 -10.51 -13.45
N PHE A 25 4.70 -11.01 -12.49
CA PHE A 25 4.34 -10.23 -11.31
C PHE A 25 5.57 -9.89 -10.47
N LYS A 26 6.51 -10.84 -10.33
CA LYS A 26 7.76 -10.58 -9.59
C LYS A 26 8.59 -9.47 -10.23
N ARG A 27 8.59 -9.38 -11.56
CA ARG A 27 9.26 -8.28 -12.25
C ARG A 27 8.61 -6.94 -11.91
N LEU A 28 7.28 -6.92 -11.88
CA LEU A 28 6.55 -5.72 -11.47
C LEU A 28 6.83 -5.34 -10.01
N MET A 29 6.96 -6.34 -9.13
CA MET A 29 7.33 -6.07 -7.72
C MET A 29 8.61 -5.27 -7.62
N ARG A 30 9.62 -5.61 -8.42
CA ARG A 30 10.89 -4.88 -8.41
C ARG A 30 10.71 -3.44 -8.87
N GLU A 31 9.84 -3.21 -9.85
CA GLU A 31 9.52 -1.85 -10.30
C GLU A 31 8.79 -1.08 -9.22
N PHE A 32 7.80 -1.71 -8.55
CA PHE A 32 7.10 -1.08 -7.44
C PHE A 32 8.08 -0.66 -6.34
N VAL A 33 8.96 -1.56 -5.95
CA VAL A 33 9.93 -1.30 -4.87
C VAL A 33 10.87 -0.16 -5.26
N ALA A 34 11.37 -0.17 -6.48
CA ALA A 34 12.27 0.88 -6.95
C ALA A 34 11.57 2.25 -6.93
N ARG A 35 10.32 2.30 -7.36
CA ARG A 35 9.59 3.57 -7.36
C ARG A 35 9.21 4.00 -5.94
N ALA A 36 8.75 3.07 -5.09
CA ALA A 36 8.42 3.41 -3.71
C ALA A 36 9.63 3.95 -2.96
N GLY A 37 10.81 3.45 -3.27
CA GLY A 37 12.06 3.92 -2.67
C GLY A 37 12.40 5.37 -2.97
N THR A 38 11.77 6.00 -3.96
CA THR A 38 11.97 7.41 -4.28
C THR A 38 11.01 8.33 -3.53
N GLU A 39 10.05 7.76 -2.79
CA GLU A 39 8.98 8.53 -2.15
C GLU A 39 9.39 8.93 -0.74
N PRO A 40 9.49 10.23 -0.43
CA PRO A 40 9.91 10.65 0.91
C PRO A 40 8.90 10.29 2.01
N GLU A 41 7.63 10.07 1.65
CA GLU A 41 6.58 9.75 2.61
C GLU A 41 6.35 8.25 2.77
N CYS A 42 7.07 7.41 2.04
CA CYS A 42 6.97 5.96 2.18
C CYS A 42 7.87 5.50 3.32
N LEU A 43 7.24 4.97 4.38
CA LEU A 43 7.97 4.54 5.57
C LEU A 43 8.40 3.08 5.50
N PHE A 44 7.63 2.26 4.78
CA PHE A 44 7.90 0.83 4.67
C PHE A 44 7.16 0.29 3.44
N TYR A 45 7.82 -0.63 2.73
CA TYR A 45 7.22 -1.21 1.53
C TYR A 45 7.88 -2.55 1.22
N ASP A 46 7.11 -3.64 1.29
CA ASP A 46 7.62 -4.95 0.87
C ASP A 46 6.50 -5.84 0.34
N PHE A 47 6.90 -6.87 -0.39
CA PHE A 47 6.00 -7.90 -0.88
C PHE A 47 6.29 -9.23 -0.22
N THR A 48 5.24 -9.99 0.07
CA THR A 48 5.36 -11.38 0.53
C THR A 48 4.48 -12.25 -0.35
N ILE A 49 4.86 -13.52 -0.47
CA ILE A 49 4.22 -14.46 -1.41
C ILE A 49 3.84 -15.74 -0.67
N ASN A 50 2.61 -16.20 -0.92
CA ASN A 50 2.14 -17.51 -0.49
C ASN A 50 1.50 -18.18 -1.71
N GLY A 51 2.27 -19.03 -2.41
CA GLY A 51 1.82 -19.63 -3.66
C GLY A 51 1.58 -18.59 -4.73
N GLU A 52 0.33 -18.47 -5.19
CA GLU A 52 -0.07 -17.45 -6.16
C GLU A 52 -0.64 -16.19 -5.49
N GLU A 53 -0.72 -16.19 -4.18
CA GLU A 53 -1.19 -15.02 -3.44
C GLU A 53 -0.04 -14.11 -3.09
N VAL A 54 -0.21 -12.83 -3.37
CA VAL A 54 0.81 -11.81 -3.11
C VAL A 54 0.21 -10.76 -2.19
N PHE A 55 0.96 -10.39 -1.17
CA PHE A 55 0.58 -9.36 -0.22
C PHE A 55 1.65 -8.28 -0.22
N CYS A 56 1.22 -7.02 -0.15
CA CYS A 56 2.13 -5.89 -0.01
C CYS A 56 1.88 -5.21 1.33
N ARG A 57 2.95 -5.00 2.10
CA ARG A 57 2.87 -4.22 3.35
C ARG A 57 3.42 -2.84 3.05
N GLU A 58 2.60 -1.82 3.30
CA GLU A 58 2.94 -0.46 2.90
C GLU A 58 2.52 0.51 3.99
N LEU A 59 3.45 1.36 4.40
CA LEU A 59 3.18 2.40 5.40
C LEU A 59 3.60 3.76 4.85
N TYR A 60 2.75 4.76 5.07
CA TYR A 60 2.98 6.13 4.58
C TYR A 60 2.72 7.16 5.66
N THR A 61 3.37 8.30 5.52
CA THR A 61 3.07 9.45 6.36
C THR A 61 1.83 10.16 5.80
N GLY A 62 0.68 9.85 6.36
CA GLY A 62 -0.58 10.52 6.01
C GLY A 62 -1.19 10.13 4.68
N ALA A 63 -2.39 10.68 4.45
CA ALA A 63 -3.13 10.46 3.21
C ALA A 63 -2.37 10.99 1.99
N GLY A 64 -1.67 12.11 2.15
CA GLY A 64 -0.87 12.68 1.06
C GLY A 64 0.20 11.73 0.57
N GLY A 65 0.84 10.99 1.47
CA GLY A 65 1.83 9.98 1.11
C GLY A 65 1.22 8.84 0.32
N VAL A 66 0.02 8.40 0.71
CA VAL A 66 -0.72 7.37 -0.02
C VAL A 66 -1.04 7.83 -1.44
N LEU A 67 -1.57 9.03 -1.59
CA LEU A 67 -1.96 9.55 -2.90
C LEU A 67 -0.75 9.74 -3.81
N ALA A 68 0.36 10.24 -3.26
CA ALA A 68 1.59 10.39 -4.03
C ALA A 68 2.12 9.03 -4.50
N HIS A 69 2.04 8.00 -3.65
CA HIS A 69 2.44 6.64 -4.02
C HIS A 69 1.58 6.11 -5.17
N LEU A 70 0.26 6.20 -5.05
CA LEU A 70 -0.64 5.67 -6.08
C LEU A 70 -0.43 6.34 -7.44
N GLU A 71 -0.11 7.61 -7.45
CA GLU A 71 0.26 8.31 -8.67
C GLU A 71 1.59 7.80 -9.22
N ASN A 72 2.58 7.65 -8.34
CA ASN A 72 3.94 7.23 -8.71
C ASN A 72 3.97 5.81 -9.31
N VAL A 73 3.13 4.90 -8.82
CA VAL A 73 3.10 3.51 -9.29
C VAL A 73 1.89 3.20 -10.18
N GLY A 74 1.17 4.21 -10.63
CA GLY A 74 -0.07 4.01 -11.38
C GLY A 74 0.09 3.10 -12.60
N ALA A 75 1.15 3.27 -13.36
CA ALA A 75 1.43 2.43 -14.53
C ALA A 75 1.68 0.98 -14.13
N GLN A 76 2.47 0.76 -13.09
CA GLN A 76 2.79 -0.59 -12.60
C GLN A 76 1.54 -1.27 -12.04
N LEU A 77 0.72 -0.53 -11.31
CA LEU A 77 -0.52 -1.08 -10.76
C LEU A 77 -1.47 -1.51 -11.87
N LYS A 78 -1.58 -0.71 -12.91
CA LYS A 78 -2.41 -1.06 -14.07
C LYS A 78 -1.94 -2.36 -14.71
N GLU A 79 -0.64 -2.55 -14.87
CA GLU A 79 -0.09 -3.79 -15.42
C GLU A 79 -0.31 -4.98 -14.48
N ALA A 80 -0.13 -4.77 -13.17
CA ALA A 80 -0.36 -5.83 -12.19
C ALA A 80 -1.80 -6.33 -12.21
N LEU A 81 -2.77 -5.43 -12.39
CA LEU A 81 -4.18 -5.79 -12.40
C LEU A 81 -4.60 -6.51 -13.69
N LYS A 82 -3.78 -6.51 -14.72
CA LYS A 82 -4.01 -7.32 -15.92
C LYS A 82 -3.67 -8.79 -15.71
N ILE A 83 -2.76 -9.09 -14.77
CA ILE A 83 -2.26 -10.44 -14.54
C ILE A 83 -2.60 -10.96 -13.14
N SER A 84 -3.46 -10.26 -12.42
CA SER A 84 -3.89 -10.66 -11.08
C SER A 84 -5.27 -10.11 -10.78
N ASP A 85 -5.90 -10.70 -9.77
CA ASP A 85 -7.15 -10.20 -9.22
C ASP A 85 -6.86 -9.60 -7.86
N LEU A 86 -7.40 -8.40 -7.61
CA LEU A 86 -7.30 -7.78 -6.28
C LEU A 86 -8.38 -8.41 -5.40
N LEU A 87 -7.97 -9.32 -4.51
CA LEU A 87 -8.88 -10.05 -3.65
C LEU A 87 -9.46 -9.17 -2.55
N ARG A 88 -8.63 -8.27 -2.02
CA ARG A 88 -8.99 -7.45 -0.88
C ARG A 88 -8.05 -6.28 -0.81
N LEU A 89 -8.56 -5.14 -0.39
CA LEU A 89 -7.77 -3.94 -0.13
C LEU A 89 -8.23 -3.35 1.19
N GLU A 90 -7.27 -3.07 2.08
CA GLU A 90 -7.57 -2.44 3.37
C GLU A 90 -6.73 -1.19 3.54
N LEU A 91 -7.34 -0.17 4.11
CA LEU A 91 -6.66 1.04 4.54
C LEU A 91 -6.82 1.14 6.06
N HIS A 92 -5.72 1.33 6.77
CA HIS A 92 -5.70 1.47 8.22
C HIS A 92 -5.05 2.79 8.60
N GLY A 93 -5.63 3.51 9.53
CA GLY A 93 -5.04 4.76 9.99
C GLY A 93 -6.00 5.64 10.78
N PRO A 94 -5.56 6.84 11.14
CA PRO A 94 -6.43 7.79 11.84
C PRO A 94 -7.61 8.21 10.97
N ALA A 95 -8.76 8.43 11.60
CA ALA A 95 -9.98 8.80 10.90
C ALA A 95 -9.79 9.99 9.95
N ALA A 96 -9.11 11.03 10.42
CA ALA A 96 -8.91 12.24 9.62
C ALA A 96 -8.14 11.98 8.33
N GLU A 97 -7.15 11.06 8.37
CA GLU A 97 -6.38 10.70 7.19
C GLU A 97 -7.20 9.83 6.24
N LEU A 98 -7.90 8.84 6.79
CA LEU A 98 -8.75 7.95 5.98
C LEU A 98 -9.86 8.72 5.27
N ASP A 99 -10.43 9.73 5.95
CA ASP A 99 -11.50 10.54 5.34
C ASP A 99 -11.04 11.26 4.08
N GLN A 100 -9.75 11.60 3.98
CA GLN A 100 -9.19 12.24 2.78
C GLN A 100 -9.06 11.24 1.62
N LEU A 101 -9.06 9.94 1.92
CA LEU A 101 -8.86 8.89 0.93
C LEU A 101 -10.16 8.27 0.42
N ARG A 102 -11.27 8.45 1.13
CA ARG A 102 -12.52 7.78 0.77
C ARG A 102 -13.01 8.14 -0.61
N GLY A 103 -12.91 9.41 -1.01
CA GLY A 103 -13.25 9.84 -2.36
C GLY A 103 -12.30 9.29 -3.42
N PRO A 104 -10.99 9.59 -3.32
CA PRO A 104 -10.02 9.14 -4.31
C PRO A 104 -9.96 7.63 -4.51
N LEU A 105 -10.21 6.83 -3.47
CA LEU A 105 -10.10 5.38 -3.52
C LEU A 105 -11.45 4.66 -3.59
N ALA A 106 -12.54 5.39 -3.77
CA ALA A 106 -13.89 4.81 -3.77
C ALA A 106 -14.05 3.67 -4.78
N ASN A 107 -13.44 3.80 -5.96
CA ASN A 107 -13.54 2.81 -7.03
C ASN A 107 -12.95 1.45 -6.66
N LEU A 108 -12.01 1.42 -5.73
CA LEU A 108 -11.35 0.18 -5.31
C LEU A 108 -12.10 -0.52 -4.19
N GLN A 109 -13.12 0.12 -3.64
CA GLN A 109 -13.97 -0.41 -2.57
C GLN A 109 -13.19 -1.01 -1.40
N PRO A 110 -12.27 -0.25 -0.80
CA PRO A 110 -11.45 -0.78 0.28
C PRO A 110 -12.22 -0.92 1.58
N GLY A 111 -11.73 -1.78 2.47
CA GLY A 111 -12.14 -1.79 3.86
C GLY A 111 -11.42 -0.65 4.59
N TRP A 112 -12.13 0.08 5.43
CA TRP A 112 -11.59 1.23 6.16
C TRP A 112 -11.49 0.87 7.64
N PHE A 113 -10.27 0.83 8.16
CA PHE A 113 -10.01 0.42 9.54
C PHE A 113 -9.41 1.61 10.29
N VAL A 114 -10.23 2.22 11.15
CA VAL A 114 -9.82 3.38 11.92
C VAL A 114 -8.97 2.94 13.11
N ARG A 115 -7.81 3.59 13.28
CA ARG A 115 -6.91 3.28 14.38
C ARG A 115 -7.61 3.56 15.71
N GLU A 116 -7.60 2.57 16.59
CA GLU A 116 -8.17 2.69 17.94
C GLU A 116 -7.10 3.00 18.97
N CYS A 117 -6.03 2.21 19.00
CA CYS A 117 -4.95 2.37 19.96
C CYS A 117 -3.71 1.65 19.44
N GLY A 118 -2.56 2.05 19.95
CA GLY A 118 -1.31 1.42 19.56
C GLY A 118 -0.14 2.15 20.18
N VAL A 119 1.05 1.70 19.81
CA VAL A 119 2.29 2.35 20.23
C VAL A 119 3.13 2.62 19.00
N GLU A 120 3.78 3.77 18.99
CA GLU A 120 4.74 4.14 17.96
C GLU A 120 6.05 4.47 18.66
N GLN A 121 7.16 3.96 18.12
CA GLN A 121 8.48 4.20 18.70
C GLN A 121 9.42 4.68 17.62
N SER A 122 10.16 5.72 17.94
CA SER A 122 11.21 6.23 17.09
C SER A 122 12.51 5.50 17.41
N THR A 123 13.27 5.18 16.37
CA THR A 123 14.61 4.58 16.54
C THR A 123 15.72 5.62 16.44
N ALA A 124 15.35 6.86 16.24
CA ALA A 124 16.34 7.94 16.08
C ALA A 124 17.08 8.28 17.35
#